data_18d61a050a39c0cb2047272d911b3717
#
_entry.id   18d61a050a39c0cb2047272d911b3717
#
_cell.length_a   1.000
_cell.length_b   1.000
_cell.length_c   1.000
_cell.angle_alpha   90.00
_cell.angle_beta   90.00
_cell.angle_gamma   90.00
#
_symmetry.space_group_name_H-M   'P 1'
#
loop_
_entity.id
_entity.type
_entity.pdbx_description
1 polymer ?
#
loop_
_entity_poly.entity_id
_entity_poly.type
_entity_poly.pdbx_seq_one_letter_code
_entity_poly.pdbx_strand_id
1 'polypeptide(L)'
;MNPIDKQILQIALPSIVSNITVPLLGLIDVAIVGHLGSPAYIGAIAVGGMLFNIIYWIFGFLRMGTSGMTSQAYGKRDLPEIVRLLIRSVGIGVAVALCLILLQVPIRQAAFQIIHPTEEVREMATLYFHICIWGAPAMLGLYGLSGWYIGMQNSRIPMYIAITQNIVNIMASLSLVCFFGMKVEGVALGTLIAQYAGLLMGLALWMNRYGKLKKYIVWKGVLQKEAMIRFFQVNRDIFLRTLCLVAVTLFFTSAGASQGEIILAVNTLLMQLFTLFSYVMDGFAYAGEALSGRYIGARNRKAFTDTVRHLFIWGAGLTVLFTLVYASGGNAFLALLTDDRNVITAADTYFYWALAIPAAGIAAFIWDGIFIGATATRGMLLSMAASAVSFFAVYYGFHTVLGNHALWLAFLVYLSMRGAMQTLLSRKVMEKSFH
;
A
#
# COMPACT_ATOMS: atom_id res chain seq x y z
N MET A 1 -10.45 2.86 -28.83
CA MET A 1 -10.39 2.46 -27.41
C MET A 1 -11.75 2.72 -26.77
N ASN A 2 -12.30 1.72 -26.07
CA ASN A 2 -13.60 1.85 -25.40
C ASN A 2 -13.53 2.96 -24.34
N PRO A 3 -14.60 3.78 -24.15
CA PRO A 3 -14.64 4.81 -23.11
C PRO A 3 -14.33 4.30 -21.70
N ILE A 4 -14.73 3.08 -21.39
CA ILE A 4 -14.44 2.43 -20.09
C ILE A 4 -12.95 2.16 -19.92
N ASP A 5 -12.29 1.64 -20.96
CA ASP A 5 -10.83 1.41 -20.92
C ASP A 5 -10.07 2.70 -20.71
N LYS A 6 -10.52 3.79 -21.36
CA LYS A 6 -9.92 5.10 -21.17
C LYS A 6 -10.04 5.58 -19.71
N GLN A 7 -11.20 5.42 -19.10
CA GLN A 7 -11.43 5.77 -17.70
C GLN A 7 -10.55 4.93 -16.75
N ILE A 8 -10.47 3.63 -17.00
CA ILE A 8 -9.60 2.72 -16.20
C ILE A 8 -8.15 3.17 -16.28
N LEU A 9 -7.62 3.38 -17.49
CA LEU A 9 -6.23 3.76 -17.68
C LEU A 9 -5.90 5.14 -17.14
N GLN A 10 -6.84 6.08 -17.22
CA GLN A 10 -6.64 7.43 -16.65
C GLN A 10 -6.43 7.42 -15.14
N ILE A 11 -6.94 6.43 -14.45
CA ILE A 11 -6.74 6.25 -12.99
C ILE A 11 -5.58 5.28 -12.73
N ALA A 12 -5.53 4.17 -13.44
CA ALA A 12 -4.56 3.11 -13.21
C ALA A 12 -3.11 3.56 -13.50
N LEU A 13 -2.86 4.20 -14.64
CA LEU A 13 -1.49 4.57 -15.02
C LEU A 13 -0.83 5.55 -14.05
N PRO A 14 -1.46 6.67 -13.66
CA PRO A 14 -0.87 7.54 -12.65
C PRO A 14 -0.70 6.84 -11.29
N SER A 15 -1.61 5.96 -10.93
CA SER A 15 -1.52 5.19 -9.67
C SER A 15 -0.36 4.20 -9.68
N ILE A 16 -0.08 3.56 -10.82
CA ILE A 16 1.09 2.69 -11.00
C ILE A 16 2.38 3.50 -10.82
N VAL A 17 2.46 4.67 -11.42
CA VAL A 17 3.62 5.58 -11.26
C VAL A 17 3.81 5.94 -9.79
N SER A 18 2.74 6.29 -9.08
CA SER A 18 2.80 6.58 -7.64
C SER A 18 3.33 5.39 -6.84
N ASN A 19 2.82 4.19 -7.10
CA ASN A 19 3.18 2.97 -6.38
C ASN A 19 4.66 2.58 -6.59
N ILE A 20 5.18 2.76 -7.79
CA ILE A 20 6.59 2.50 -8.10
C ILE A 20 7.50 3.55 -7.47
N THR A 21 7.04 4.79 -7.37
CA THR A 21 7.83 5.92 -6.88
C THR A 21 8.08 5.84 -5.37
N VAL A 22 7.13 5.33 -4.59
CA VAL A 22 7.24 5.24 -3.12
C VAL A 22 8.47 4.45 -2.63
N PRO A 23 8.77 3.24 -3.14
CA PRO A 23 9.95 2.50 -2.71
C PRO A 23 11.29 3.19 -3.04
N LEU A 24 11.31 4.07 -4.04
CA LEU A 24 12.51 4.79 -4.43
C LEU A 24 13.03 5.72 -3.33
N LEU A 25 12.13 6.28 -2.50
CA LEU A 25 12.52 7.10 -1.35
C LEU A 25 13.49 6.36 -0.42
N GLY A 26 13.12 5.16 0.00
CA GLY A 26 13.96 4.37 0.89
C GLY A 26 15.29 3.95 0.26
N LEU A 27 15.28 3.61 -1.02
CA LEU A 27 16.51 3.25 -1.75
C LEU A 27 17.47 4.43 -1.87
N ILE A 28 16.95 5.63 -2.11
CA ILE A 28 17.76 6.85 -2.19
C ILE A 28 18.37 7.18 -0.83
N ASP A 29 17.60 7.07 0.25
CA ASP A 29 18.10 7.31 1.59
C ASP A 29 19.24 6.35 1.94
N VAL A 30 19.09 5.06 1.66
CA VAL A 30 20.16 4.06 1.84
C VAL A 30 21.38 4.38 0.97
N ALA A 31 21.18 4.79 -0.27
CA ALA A 31 22.28 5.14 -1.17
C ALA A 31 23.08 6.36 -0.63
N ILE A 32 22.40 7.37 -0.10
CA ILE A 32 23.06 8.56 0.47
C ILE A 32 23.88 8.17 1.69
N VAL A 33 23.31 7.43 2.65
CA VAL A 33 24.04 7.02 3.86
C VAL A 33 25.12 5.98 3.58
N GLY A 34 24.98 5.19 2.54
CA GLY A 34 25.99 4.22 2.11
C GLY A 34 27.35 4.84 1.79
N HIS A 35 27.36 6.12 1.45
CA HIS A 35 28.57 6.88 1.15
C HIS A 35 29.16 7.65 2.34
N LEU A 36 28.56 7.52 3.54
CA LEU A 36 29.00 8.22 4.75
C LEU A 36 30.07 7.45 5.56
N GLY A 37 30.45 6.26 5.11
CA GLY A 37 31.61 5.54 5.63
C GLY A 37 31.40 4.66 6.85
N SER A 38 30.18 4.58 7.43
CA SER A 38 29.88 3.70 8.55
C SER A 38 28.73 2.74 8.24
N PRO A 39 28.89 1.42 8.42
CA PRO A 39 27.78 0.46 8.27
C PRO A 39 26.63 0.69 9.24
N ALA A 40 26.90 1.29 10.41
CA ALA A 40 25.88 1.59 11.41
C ALA A 40 24.82 2.58 10.88
N TYR A 41 25.19 3.51 10.00
CA TYR A 41 24.25 4.45 9.38
C TYR A 41 23.25 3.72 8.47
N ILE A 42 23.72 2.78 7.66
CA ILE A 42 22.87 1.96 6.80
C ILE A 42 21.91 1.13 7.66
N GLY A 43 22.41 0.50 8.73
CA GLY A 43 21.62 -0.27 9.67
C GLY A 43 20.53 0.59 10.35
N ALA A 44 20.87 1.80 10.76
CA ALA A 44 19.93 2.73 11.39
C ALA A 44 18.78 3.14 10.45
N ILE A 45 19.09 3.47 9.20
CA ILE A 45 18.09 3.79 8.19
C ILE A 45 17.23 2.57 7.85
N ALA A 46 17.82 1.38 7.77
CA ALA A 46 17.08 0.15 7.51
C ALA A 46 16.09 -0.16 8.63
N VAL A 47 16.53 -0.09 9.90
CA VAL A 47 15.66 -0.33 11.07
C VAL A 47 14.57 0.75 11.16
N GLY A 48 14.95 2.01 11.12
CA GLY A 48 14.02 3.13 11.19
C GLY A 48 13.02 3.13 10.05
N GLY A 49 13.48 2.92 8.82
CA GLY A 49 12.65 2.83 7.63
C GLY A 49 11.65 1.68 7.70
N MET A 50 12.08 0.51 8.18
CA MET A 50 11.21 -0.65 8.37
C MET A 50 10.09 -0.35 9.38
N LEU A 51 10.40 0.31 10.49
CA LEU A 51 9.42 0.69 11.50
C LEU A 51 8.35 1.62 10.91
N PHE A 52 8.76 2.66 10.20
CA PHE A 52 7.80 3.58 9.56
C PHE A 52 7.01 2.93 8.44
N ASN A 53 7.61 2.05 7.65
CA ASN A 53 6.88 1.28 6.64
C ASN A 53 5.76 0.45 7.25
N ILE A 54 6.02 -0.23 8.36
CA ILE A 54 4.99 -1.01 9.07
C ILE A 54 3.90 -0.09 9.63
N ILE A 55 4.28 0.99 10.32
CA ILE A 55 3.34 1.95 10.90
C ILE A 55 2.42 2.52 9.82
N TYR A 56 3.00 3.05 8.75
CA TYR A 56 2.21 3.67 7.68
C TYR A 56 1.39 2.65 6.87
N TRP A 57 1.88 1.44 6.70
CA TRP A 57 1.10 0.37 6.07
C TRP A 57 -0.16 0.03 6.86
N ILE A 58 -0.05 -0.07 8.18
CA ILE A 58 -1.20 -0.30 9.06
C ILE A 58 -2.25 0.80 8.91
N PHE A 59 -1.84 2.06 8.80
CA PHE A 59 -2.75 3.20 8.65
C PHE A 59 -3.18 3.49 7.20
N GLY A 60 -2.78 2.67 6.24
CA GLY A 60 -3.22 2.75 4.85
C GLY A 60 -4.73 2.65 4.65
N PHE A 61 -5.47 2.16 5.64
CA PHE A 61 -6.92 2.13 5.64
C PHE A 61 -7.55 3.53 5.47
N LEU A 62 -6.90 4.59 5.95
CA LEU A 62 -7.37 5.97 5.77
C LEU A 62 -7.52 6.33 4.29
N ARG A 63 -6.55 5.96 3.47
CA ARG A 63 -6.62 6.16 2.02
C ARG A 63 -7.75 5.35 1.40
N MET A 64 -7.80 4.07 1.69
CA MET A 64 -8.76 3.12 1.09
C MET A 64 -10.20 3.47 1.47
N GLY A 65 -10.48 3.66 2.75
CA GLY A 65 -11.82 4.00 3.23
C GLY A 65 -12.31 5.33 2.68
N THR A 66 -11.44 6.33 2.64
CA THR A 66 -11.76 7.64 2.08
C THR A 66 -12.04 7.58 0.60
N SER A 67 -11.23 6.83 -0.17
CA SER A 67 -11.43 6.63 -1.60
C SER A 67 -12.80 6.01 -1.91
N GLY A 68 -13.14 4.92 -1.23
CA GLY A 68 -14.42 4.24 -1.42
C GLY A 68 -15.63 5.12 -1.12
N MET A 69 -15.64 5.78 0.04
CA MET A 69 -16.75 6.66 0.43
C MET A 69 -16.87 7.91 -0.48
N THR A 70 -15.73 8.51 -0.83
CA THR A 70 -15.70 9.70 -1.69
C THR A 70 -16.17 9.38 -3.09
N SER A 71 -15.78 8.23 -3.66
CA SER A 71 -16.22 7.83 -5.00
C SER A 71 -17.72 7.61 -5.08
N GLN A 72 -18.36 7.08 -4.05
CA GLN A 72 -19.80 6.96 -3.97
C GLN A 72 -20.49 8.32 -3.85
N ALA A 73 -19.98 9.21 -3.02
CA ALA A 73 -20.49 10.57 -2.90
C ALA A 73 -20.33 11.35 -4.22
N TYR A 74 -19.23 11.13 -4.93
CA TYR A 74 -19.01 11.68 -6.27
C TYR A 74 -20.05 11.19 -7.27
N GLY A 75 -20.34 9.90 -7.28
CA GLY A 75 -21.37 9.31 -8.15
C GLY A 75 -22.78 9.84 -7.85
N LYS A 76 -23.08 10.07 -6.56
CA LYS A 76 -24.34 10.69 -6.12
C LYS A 76 -24.43 12.19 -6.40
N ARG A 77 -23.31 12.82 -6.77
CA ARG A 77 -23.17 14.29 -6.89
C ARG A 77 -23.46 15.03 -5.58
N ASP A 78 -23.18 14.41 -4.46
CA ASP A 78 -23.36 14.96 -3.11
C ASP A 78 -22.14 15.79 -2.72
N LEU A 79 -22.08 17.02 -3.20
CA LEU A 79 -20.93 17.92 -2.97
C LEU A 79 -20.69 18.23 -1.50
N PRO A 80 -21.70 18.46 -0.65
CA PRO A 80 -21.46 18.63 0.78
C PRO A 80 -20.81 17.42 1.44
N GLU A 81 -21.25 16.21 1.10
CA GLU A 81 -20.65 14.99 1.66
C GLU A 81 -19.22 14.76 1.17
N ILE A 82 -18.91 15.08 -0.08
CA ILE A 82 -17.55 15.03 -0.63
C ILE A 82 -16.60 15.86 0.23
N VAL A 83 -16.99 17.08 0.58
CA VAL A 83 -16.19 17.98 1.40
C VAL A 83 -16.08 17.48 2.86
N ARG A 84 -17.19 16.99 3.42
CA ARG A 84 -17.20 16.42 4.77
C ARG A 84 -16.26 15.22 4.90
N LEU A 85 -16.23 14.35 3.90
CA LEU A 85 -15.33 13.20 3.86
C LEU A 85 -13.87 13.62 3.84
N LEU A 86 -13.51 14.65 3.09
CA LEU A 86 -12.17 15.21 3.10
C LEU A 86 -11.77 15.71 4.49
N ILE A 87 -12.59 16.55 5.08
CA ILE A 87 -12.31 17.14 6.39
C ILE A 87 -12.22 16.04 7.46
N ARG A 88 -13.14 15.09 7.41
CA ARG A 88 -13.18 13.97 8.35
C ARG A 88 -11.94 13.09 8.25
N SER A 89 -11.57 12.69 7.05
CA SER A 89 -10.41 11.80 6.84
C SER A 89 -9.08 12.47 7.17
N VAL A 90 -8.87 13.70 6.73
CA VAL A 90 -7.65 14.46 7.05
C VAL A 90 -7.60 14.79 8.55
N GLY A 91 -8.71 15.21 9.13
CA GLY A 91 -8.78 15.51 10.56
C GLY A 91 -8.49 14.30 11.45
N ILE A 92 -9.07 13.14 11.13
CA ILE A 92 -8.81 11.91 11.86
C ILE A 92 -7.36 11.44 11.62
N GLY A 93 -6.85 11.55 10.41
CA GLY A 93 -5.45 11.23 10.11
C GLY A 93 -4.48 12.06 10.95
N VAL A 94 -4.69 13.36 11.04
CA VAL A 94 -3.87 14.25 11.87
C VAL A 94 -4.02 13.92 13.36
N ALA A 95 -5.24 13.65 13.83
CA ALA A 95 -5.47 13.28 15.23
C ALA A 95 -4.76 11.98 15.61
N VAL A 96 -4.82 10.96 14.77
CA VAL A 96 -4.09 9.70 14.94
C VAL A 96 -2.58 9.94 14.94
N ALA A 97 -2.08 10.78 14.04
CA ALA A 97 -0.67 11.13 13.96
C ALA A 97 -0.18 11.82 15.24
N LEU A 98 -0.97 12.71 15.82
CA LEU A 98 -0.65 13.33 17.11
C LEU A 98 -0.59 12.29 18.24
N CYS A 99 -1.48 11.30 18.24
CA CYS A 99 -1.41 10.17 19.16
C CYS A 99 -0.12 9.36 18.97
N LEU A 100 0.30 9.10 17.73
CA LEU A 100 1.57 8.42 17.45
C LEU A 100 2.78 9.21 17.97
N ILE A 101 2.77 10.52 17.83
CA ILE A 101 3.82 11.40 18.37
C ILE A 101 3.86 11.32 19.90
N LEU A 102 2.71 11.35 20.56
CA LEU A 102 2.62 11.23 22.02
C LEU A 102 3.10 9.87 22.51
N LEU A 103 2.85 8.81 21.75
CA LEU A 103 3.23 7.43 22.08
C LEU A 103 4.56 7.02 21.45
N GLN A 104 5.35 7.94 20.94
CA GLN A 104 6.60 7.63 20.22
C GLN A 104 7.60 6.83 21.06
N VAL A 105 7.71 7.12 22.34
CA VAL A 105 8.65 6.42 23.25
C VAL A 105 8.24 4.96 23.47
N PRO A 106 6.99 4.64 23.88
CA PRO A 106 6.54 3.25 24.00
C PRO A 106 6.66 2.46 22.68
N ILE A 107 6.29 3.08 21.55
CA ILE A 107 6.36 2.42 20.22
C ILE A 107 7.81 2.06 19.89
N ARG A 108 8.74 2.98 20.06
CA ARG A 108 10.16 2.75 19.82
C ARG A 108 10.73 1.67 20.73
N GLN A 109 10.42 1.73 22.02
CA GLN A 109 10.89 0.72 22.98
C GLN A 109 10.37 -0.68 22.64
N ALA A 110 9.09 -0.82 22.33
CA ALA A 110 8.50 -2.09 21.92
C ALA A 110 9.14 -2.62 20.64
N ALA A 111 9.39 -1.76 19.65
CA ALA A 111 10.04 -2.12 18.41
C ALA A 111 11.47 -2.63 18.60
N PHE A 112 12.25 -1.96 19.44
CA PHE A 112 13.64 -2.38 19.72
C PHE A 112 13.73 -3.64 20.57
N GLN A 113 12.72 -3.95 21.38
CA GLN A 113 12.63 -5.24 22.07
C GLN A 113 12.36 -6.41 21.12
N ILE A 114 11.75 -6.16 19.96
CA ILE A 114 11.48 -7.17 18.94
C ILE A 114 12.66 -7.33 17.99
N ILE A 115 13.28 -6.23 17.57
CA ILE A 115 14.32 -6.21 16.52
C ILE A 115 15.70 -6.50 17.09
N HIS A 116 15.97 -6.13 18.33
CA HIS A 116 17.29 -6.28 19.01
C HIS A 116 18.47 -5.71 18.20
N PRO A 117 18.47 -4.42 17.82
CA PRO A 117 19.59 -3.83 17.11
C PRO A 117 20.83 -3.75 18.01
N THR A 118 22.02 -3.70 17.40
CA THR A 118 23.26 -3.42 18.12
C THR A 118 23.21 -2.04 18.77
N GLU A 119 23.99 -1.78 19.81
CA GLU A 119 23.95 -0.51 20.56
C GLU A 119 24.17 0.70 19.64
N GLU A 120 25.15 0.63 18.75
CA GLU A 120 25.47 1.69 17.80
C GLU A 120 24.32 1.97 16.82
N VAL A 121 23.73 0.92 16.23
CA VAL A 121 22.56 1.01 15.34
C VAL A 121 21.36 1.54 16.13
N ARG A 122 21.17 1.09 17.36
CA ARG A 122 20.06 1.52 18.22
C ARG A 122 20.07 3.02 18.50
N GLU A 123 21.24 3.57 18.80
CA GLU A 123 21.39 5.01 19.05
C GLU A 123 21.02 5.84 17.81
N MET A 124 21.55 5.46 16.64
CA MET A 124 21.29 6.13 15.39
C MET A 124 19.84 5.95 14.91
N ALA A 125 19.27 4.76 15.08
CA ALA A 125 17.87 4.48 14.75
C ALA A 125 16.91 5.24 15.67
N THR A 126 17.26 5.45 16.92
CA THR A 126 16.51 6.29 17.87
C THR A 126 16.45 7.74 17.38
N LEU A 127 17.57 8.28 16.94
CA LEU A 127 17.65 9.63 16.39
C LEU A 127 16.81 9.76 15.12
N TYR A 128 16.94 8.81 14.20
CA TYR A 128 16.12 8.76 12.98
C TYR A 128 14.62 8.71 13.29
N PHE A 129 14.22 7.82 14.18
CA PHE A 129 12.83 7.67 14.60
C PHE A 129 12.28 8.95 15.24
N HIS A 130 13.05 9.55 16.13
CA HIS A 130 12.65 10.78 16.84
C HIS A 130 12.41 11.95 15.87
N ILE A 131 13.18 12.07 14.81
CA ILE A 131 13.00 13.09 13.79
C ILE A 131 11.82 12.73 12.87
N CYS A 132 11.78 11.52 12.35
CA CYS A 132 10.79 11.11 11.33
C CYS A 132 9.37 10.98 11.88
N ILE A 133 9.19 10.74 13.17
CA ILE A 133 7.85 10.65 13.77
C ILE A 133 7.04 11.94 13.62
N TRP A 134 7.70 13.08 13.58
CA TRP A 134 7.06 14.37 13.35
C TRP A 134 6.48 14.52 11.93
N GLY A 135 6.84 13.64 11.02
CA GLY A 135 6.23 13.53 9.69
C GLY A 135 4.90 12.79 9.67
N ALA A 136 4.50 12.13 10.76
CA ALA A 136 3.24 11.39 10.82
C ALA A 136 2.00 12.23 10.48
N PRO A 137 1.83 13.48 10.96
CA PRO A 137 0.71 14.32 10.55
C PRO A 137 0.66 14.57 9.04
N ALA A 138 1.81 14.79 8.41
CA ALA A 138 1.89 14.96 6.96
C ALA A 138 1.50 13.68 6.22
N MET A 139 2.03 12.53 6.63
CA MET A 139 1.77 11.24 5.96
C MET A 139 0.33 10.78 6.11
N LEU A 140 -0.22 10.82 7.32
CA LEU A 140 -1.60 10.40 7.55
C LEU A 140 -2.60 11.41 6.98
N GLY A 141 -2.30 12.69 7.00
CA GLY A 141 -3.06 13.71 6.29
C GLY A 141 -3.06 13.47 4.77
N LEU A 142 -1.91 13.11 4.20
CA LEU A 142 -1.78 12.74 2.79
C LEU A 142 -2.55 11.47 2.44
N TYR A 143 -2.65 10.49 3.32
CA TYR A 143 -3.48 9.31 3.07
C TYR A 143 -4.95 9.69 2.89
N GLY A 144 -5.49 10.51 3.78
CA GLY A 144 -6.85 11.02 3.63
C GLY A 144 -7.02 11.83 2.36
N LEU A 145 -6.10 12.72 2.07
CA LEU A 145 -6.14 13.59 0.90
C LEU A 145 -5.98 12.81 -0.41
N SER A 146 -5.05 11.87 -0.49
CA SER A 146 -4.84 11.02 -1.67
C SER A 146 -6.02 10.09 -1.92
N GLY A 147 -6.59 9.50 -0.87
CA GLY A 147 -7.82 8.72 -0.99
C GLY A 147 -8.97 9.54 -1.53
N TRP A 148 -9.10 10.78 -1.05
CA TRP A 148 -10.10 11.71 -1.56
C TRP A 148 -9.90 12.02 -3.05
N TYR A 149 -8.68 12.31 -3.49
CA TYR A 149 -8.39 12.57 -4.90
C TYR A 149 -8.72 11.36 -5.80
N ILE A 150 -8.39 10.16 -5.36
CA ILE A 150 -8.73 8.93 -6.10
C ILE A 150 -10.25 8.78 -6.18
N GLY A 151 -10.97 9.00 -5.09
CA GLY A 151 -12.42 8.99 -5.05
C GLY A 151 -13.06 10.05 -5.96
N MET A 152 -12.39 11.19 -6.14
CA MET A 152 -12.77 12.25 -7.09
C MET A 152 -12.38 11.94 -8.55
N GLN A 153 -11.97 10.72 -8.83
CA GLN A 153 -11.55 10.25 -10.16
C GLN A 153 -10.25 10.92 -10.66
N ASN A 154 -9.43 11.42 -9.76
CA ASN A 154 -8.20 12.14 -10.10
C ASN A 154 -6.98 11.51 -9.40
N SER A 155 -6.36 10.54 -10.03
CA SER A 155 -5.12 9.91 -9.54
C SER A 155 -3.84 10.64 -9.98
N ARG A 156 -3.95 11.66 -10.84
CA ARG A 156 -2.79 12.43 -11.28
C ARG A 156 -2.20 13.28 -10.16
N ILE A 157 -3.05 13.86 -9.31
CA ILE A 157 -2.58 14.69 -8.19
C ILE A 157 -1.78 13.86 -7.18
N PRO A 158 -2.22 12.69 -6.70
CA PRO A 158 -1.37 11.81 -5.89
C PRO A 158 -0.05 11.43 -6.56
N MET A 159 -0.04 11.22 -7.87
CA MET A 159 1.18 10.97 -8.65
C MET A 159 2.13 12.16 -8.59
N TYR A 160 1.66 13.37 -8.83
CA TYR A 160 2.49 14.58 -8.76
C TYR A 160 3.04 14.80 -7.34
N ILE A 161 2.24 14.54 -6.33
CA ILE A 161 2.69 14.60 -4.93
C ILE A 161 3.82 13.60 -4.67
N ALA A 162 3.66 12.36 -5.10
CA ALA A 162 4.67 11.32 -4.92
C ALA A 162 5.99 11.66 -5.63
N ILE A 163 5.94 12.13 -6.86
CA ILE A 163 7.12 12.57 -7.61
C ILE A 163 7.79 13.77 -6.92
N THR A 164 7.01 14.75 -6.50
CA THR A 164 7.53 15.93 -5.79
C THR A 164 8.19 15.55 -4.48
N GLN A 165 7.61 14.64 -3.71
CA GLN A 165 8.22 14.14 -2.47
C GLN A 165 9.57 13.48 -2.71
N ASN A 166 9.70 12.69 -3.79
CA ASN A 166 10.98 12.06 -4.13
C ASN A 166 12.04 13.13 -4.51
N ILE A 167 11.68 14.10 -5.35
CA ILE A 167 12.59 15.17 -5.76
C ILE A 167 13.03 15.99 -4.54
N VAL A 168 12.09 16.41 -3.70
CA VAL A 168 12.39 17.20 -2.49
C VAL A 168 13.23 16.40 -1.51
N ASN A 169 12.96 15.10 -1.34
CA ASN A 169 13.76 14.23 -0.48
C ASN A 169 15.22 14.15 -0.96
N ILE A 170 15.42 13.90 -2.24
CA ILE A 170 16.78 13.85 -2.84
C ILE A 170 17.50 15.17 -2.61
N MET A 171 16.88 16.28 -2.97
CA MET A 171 17.49 17.62 -2.86
C MET A 171 17.79 17.99 -1.42
N ALA A 172 16.82 17.80 -0.50
CA ALA A 172 16.98 18.14 0.90
C ALA A 172 18.00 17.24 1.59
N SER A 173 17.94 15.93 1.37
CA SER A 173 18.88 14.98 1.99
C SER A 173 20.31 15.21 1.51
N LEU A 174 20.51 15.38 0.21
CA LEU A 174 21.84 15.68 -0.33
C LEU A 174 22.38 17.03 0.17
N SER A 175 21.54 18.05 0.23
CA SER A 175 21.95 19.37 0.73
C SER A 175 22.36 19.30 2.20
N LEU A 176 21.55 18.63 3.04
CA LEU A 176 21.85 18.52 4.48
C LEU A 176 23.08 17.65 4.76
N VAL A 177 23.28 16.60 3.99
CA VAL A 177 24.44 15.71 4.14
C VAL A 177 25.72 16.36 3.57
N CYS A 178 25.68 16.91 2.36
CA CYS A 178 26.86 17.41 1.68
C CYS A 178 27.28 18.80 2.12
N PHE A 179 26.32 19.73 2.35
CA PHE A 179 26.64 21.12 2.69
C PHE A 179 26.66 21.40 4.19
N PHE A 180 25.81 20.74 4.97
CA PHE A 180 25.71 20.95 6.42
C PHE A 180 26.44 19.88 7.24
N GLY A 181 27.04 18.89 6.59
CA GLY A 181 27.79 17.83 7.27
C GLY A 181 26.97 16.91 8.15
N MET A 182 25.65 16.90 7.98
CA MET A 182 24.76 16.00 8.71
C MET A 182 24.90 14.57 8.19
N LYS A 183 24.56 13.60 9.02
CA LYS A 183 24.62 12.16 8.71
C LYS A 183 23.21 11.58 8.66
N VAL A 184 22.88 10.65 9.55
CA VAL A 184 21.55 10.05 9.65
C VAL A 184 20.48 11.11 9.91
N GLU A 185 20.76 12.10 10.74
CA GLU A 185 19.85 13.23 11.00
C GLU A 185 19.55 14.06 9.75
N GLY A 186 20.49 14.21 8.85
CA GLY A 186 20.28 14.92 7.58
C GLY A 186 19.32 14.19 6.65
N VAL A 187 19.43 12.88 6.55
CA VAL A 187 18.52 12.04 5.78
C VAL A 187 17.13 12.01 6.42
N ALA A 188 17.05 11.91 7.73
CA ALA A 188 15.78 11.96 8.48
C ALA A 188 15.05 13.29 8.27
N LEU A 189 15.76 14.41 8.37
CA LEU A 189 15.21 15.75 8.10
C LEU A 189 14.80 15.91 6.64
N GLY A 190 15.57 15.38 5.70
CA GLY A 190 15.22 15.39 4.28
C GLY A 190 13.91 14.67 3.99
N THR A 191 13.70 13.53 4.62
CA THR A 191 12.44 12.77 4.56
C THR A 191 11.29 13.57 5.17
N LEU A 192 11.51 14.17 6.33
CA LEU A 192 10.52 15.02 7.01
C LEU A 192 10.09 16.21 6.14
N ILE A 193 11.06 16.92 5.56
CA ILE A 193 10.80 18.05 4.66
C ILE A 193 10.01 17.60 3.44
N ALA A 194 10.37 16.47 2.83
CA ALA A 194 9.67 15.91 1.69
C ALA A 194 8.20 15.56 2.01
N GLN A 195 7.93 14.98 3.17
CA GLN A 195 6.58 14.64 3.61
C GLN A 195 5.70 15.88 3.76
N TYR A 196 6.19 16.94 4.40
CA TYR A 196 5.44 18.19 4.53
C TYR A 196 5.32 18.94 3.21
N ALA A 197 6.33 18.89 2.35
CA ALA A 197 6.24 19.45 0.99
C ALA A 197 5.13 18.77 0.19
N GLY A 198 4.99 17.44 0.31
CA GLY A 198 3.89 16.70 -0.30
C GLY A 198 2.52 17.11 0.23
N LEU A 199 2.37 17.26 1.53
CA LEU A 199 1.12 17.72 2.13
C LEU A 199 0.76 19.14 1.67
N LEU A 200 1.70 20.06 1.70
CA LEU A 200 1.49 21.44 1.25
C LEU A 200 1.12 21.50 -0.23
N MET A 201 1.79 20.73 -1.08
CA MET A 201 1.45 20.61 -2.49
C MET A 201 0.03 20.06 -2.68
N GLY A 202 -0.33 19.01 -1.95
CA GLY A 202 -1.67 18.43 -1.99
C GLY A 202 -2.76 19.42 -1.62
N LEU A 203 -2.55 20.19 -0.56
CA LEU A 203 -3.48 21.23 -0.12
C LEU A 203 -3.54 22.39 -1.11
N ALA A 204 -2.40 22.83 -1.65
CA ALA A 204 -2.34 23.89 -2.65
C ALA A 204 -3.07 23.52 -3.95
N LEU A 205 -2.88 22.30 -4.42
CA LEU A 205 -3.59 21.79 -5.59
C LEU A 205 -5.09 21.66 -5.34
N TRP A 206 -5.50 21.28 -4.12
CA TRP A 206 -6.91 21.27 -3.74
C TRP A 206 -7.50 22.70 -3.80
N MET A 207 -6.81 23.67 -3.24
CA MET A 207 -7.26 25.06 -3.28
C MET A 207 -7.37 25.61 -4.69
N ASN A 208 -6.43 25.24 -5.56
CA ASN A 208 -6.41 25.70 -6.95
C ASN A 208 -7.50 25.03 -7.82
N ARG A 209 -7.65 23.69 -7.71
CA ARG A 209 -8.55 22.93 -8.57
C ARG A 209 -9.95 22.73 -8.00
N TYR A 210 -10.05 22.59 -6.69
CA TYR A 210 -11.29 22.29 -5.98
C TYR A 210 -11.74 23.41 -5.04
N GLY A 211 -11.11 24.57 -5.12
CA GLY A 211 -11.39 25.72 -4.22
C GLY A 211 -12.84 26.18 -4.24
N LYS A 212 -13.56 25.95 -5.33
CA LYS A 212 -15.02 26.23 -5.43
C LYS A 212 -15.85 25.41 -4.43
N LEU A 213 -15.33 24.29 -3.96
CA LEU A 213 -16.00 23.44 -2.96
C LEU A 213 -15.96 24.05 -1.55
N LYS A 214 -15.17 25.10 -1.30
CA LYS A 214 -15.12 25.78 0.00
C LYS A 214 -16.51 26.23 0.48
N LYS A 215 -17.41 26.60 -0.43
CA LYS A 215 -18.78 27.00 -0.09
C LYS A 215 -19.61 25.91 0.58
N TYR A 216 -19.19 24.64 0.44
CA TYR A 216 -19.86 23.49 1.05
C TYR A 216 -19.24 23.08 2.39
N ILE A 217 -18.27 23.83 2.90
CA ILE A 217 -17.66 23.55 4.21
C ILE A 217 -18.66 23.91 5.30
N VAL A 218 -19.29 22.89 5.87
CA VAL A 218 -20.23 23.02 6.98
C VAL A 218 -19.74 22.11 8.10
N TRP A 219 -19.17 22.70 9.14
CA TRP A 219 -18.60 21.98 10.26
C TRP A 219 -19.60 21.12 11.02
N LYS A 220 -20.85 21.56 11.10
CA LYS A 220 -21.92 20.86 11.83
C LYS A 220 -22.18 19.44 11.34
N GLY A 221 -22.01 19.17 10.06
CA GLY A 221 -22.24 17.85 9.46
C GLY A 221 -21.02 16.91 9.53
N VAL A 222 -19.82 17.43 9.78
CA VAL A 222 -18.58 16.66 9.80
C VAL A 222 -18.56 15.63 10.93
N LEU A 223 -18.97 16.02 12.11
CA LEU A 223 -18.99 15.21 13.34
C LEU A 223 -20.35 14.55 13.60
N GLN A 224 -21.22 14.49 12.60
CA GLN A 224 -22.50 13.81 12.73
C GLN A 224 -22.30 12.34 13.13
N LYS A 225 -23.00 11.88 14.17
CA LYS A 225 -22.82 10.57 14.79
C LYS A 225 -22.90 9.42 13.79
N GLU A 226 -23.90 9.41 12.95
CA GLU A 226 -24.14 8.34 11.97
C GLU A 226 -23.03 8.28 10.91
N ALA A 227 -22.59 9.45 10.43
CA ALA A 227 -21.50 9.55 9.46
C ALA A 227 -20.15 9.10 10.08
N MET A 228 -19.90 9.45 11.34
CA MET A 228 -18.70 9.00 12.06
C MET A 228 -18.71 7.49 12.31
N ILE A 229 -19.83 6.94 12.70
CA ILE A 229 -19.98 5.48 12.89
C ILE A 229 -19.67 4.75 11.59
N ARG A 230 -20.26 5.18 10.47
CA ARG A 230 -20.00 4.59 9.15
C ARG A 230 -18.53 4.70 8.77
N PHE A 231 -17.93 5.86 8.97
CA PHE A 231 -16.51 6.08 8.69
C PHE A 231 -15.63 5.11 9.47
N PHE A 232 -15.85 4.99 10.77
CA PHE A 232 -15.08 4.08 11.61
C PHE A 232 -15.34 2.60 11.31
N GLN A 233 -16.56 2.21 10.96
CA GLN A 233 -16.88 0.83 10.58
C GLN A 233 -16.13 0.41 9.33
N VAL A 234 -16.14 1.24 8.28
CA VAL A 234 -15.41 0.99 7.03
C VAL A 234 -13.90 0.90 7.30
N ASN A 235 -13.36 1.86 8.01
CA ASN A 235 -11.92 1.91 8.28
C ASN A 235 -11.46 0.80 9.23
N ARG A 236 -12.26 0.42 10.22
CA ARG A 236 -11.99 -0.71 11.10
C ARG A 236 -11.86 -2.02 10.33
N ASP A 237 -12.78 -2.29 9.43
CA ASP A 237 -12.78 -3.52 8.65
C ASP A 237 -11.53 -3.60 7.77
N ILE A 238 -11.14 -2.49 7.14
CA ILE A 238 -9.90 -2.41 6.35
C ILE A 238 -8.66 -2.55 7.24
N PHE A 239 -8.67 -1.93 8.42
CA PHE A 239 -7.60 -2.06 9.40
C PHE A 239 -7.39 -3.52 9.83
N LEU A 240 -8.44 -4.21 10.21
CA LEU A 240 -8.39 -5.62 10.60
C LEU A 240 -7.93 -6.52 9.43
N ARG A 241 -8.41 -6.24 8.23
CA ARG A 241 -7.92 -6.91 7.01
C ARG A 241 -6.42 -6.72 6.84
N THR A 242 -5.92 -5.50 7.03
CA THR A 242 -4.50 -5.19 6.90
C THR A 242 -3.67 -5.90 7.96
N LEU A 243 -4.16 -6.04 9.19
CA LEU A 243 -3.48 -6.83 10.22
C LEU A 243 -3.31 -8.30 9.81
N CYS A 244 -4.33 -8.91 9.21
CA CYS A 244 -4.22 -10.27 8.67
C CYS A 244 -3.15 -10.35 7.56
N LEU A 245 -3.13 -9.39 6.66
CA LEU A 245 -2.13 -9.30 5.58
C LEU A 245 -0.71 -9.17 6.13
N VAL A 246 -0.50 -8.28 7.10
CA VAL A 246 0.79 -8.09 7.77
C VAL A 246 1.23 -9.38 8.48
N ALA A 247 0.31 -10.04 9.19
CA ALA A 247 0.61 -11.30 9.87
C ALA A 247 1.08 -12.39 8.91
N VAL A 248 0.41 -12.55 7.77
CA VAL A 248 0.81 -13.51 6.73
C VAL A 248 2.19 -13.17 6.17
N THR A 249 2.43 -11.91 5.87
CA THR A 249 3.70 -11.45 5.27
C THR A 249 4.87 -11.62 6.24
N LEU A 250 4.69 -11.24 7.50
CA LEU A 250 5.73 -11.41 8.53
C LEU A 250 6.01 -12.88 8.82
N PHE A 251 4.96 -13.72 8.87
CA PHE A 251 5.13 -15.15 9.05
C PHE A 251 5.86 -15.79 7.86
N PHE A 252 5.54 -15.39 6.64
CA PHE A 252 6.24 -15.88 5.44
C PHE A 252 7.75 -15.62 5.52
N THR A 253 8.13 -14.41 5.88
CA THR A 253 9.54 -14.03 6.06
C THR A 253 10.19 -14.80 7.21
N SER A 254 9.52 -14.91 8.34
CA SER A 254 10.01 -15.63 9.51
C SER A 254 10.19 -17.13 9.26
N ALA A 255 9.23 -17.75 8.60
CA ALA A 255 9.31 -19.17 8.22
C ALA A 255 10.43 -19.43 7.19
N GLY A 256 10.65 -18.50 6.27
CA GLY A 256 11.81 -18.55 5.37
C GLY A 256 13.14 -18.44 6.13
N ALA A 257 13.23 -17.51 7.07
CA ALA A 257 14.43 -17.31 7.89
C ALA A 257 14.79 -18.55 8.74
N SER A 258 13.79 -19.25 9.25
CA SER A 258 14.00 -20.47 10.05
C SER A 258 14.60 -21.63 9.24
N GLN A 259 14.54 -21.57 7.91
CA GLN A 259 15.10 -22.60 7.02
C GLN A 259 16.54 -22.31 6.56
N GLY A 260 17.12 -21.21 7.01
CA GLY A 260 18.49 -20.79 6.71
C GLY A 260 18.59 -19.55 5.82
N GLU A 261 19.80 -19.04 5.71
CA GLU A 261 20.08 -17.78 5.02
C GLU A 261 19.82 -17.86 3.50
N ILE A 262 20.14 -19.00 2.87
CA ILE A 262 19.96 -19.20 1.42
C ILE A 262 18.46 -19.20 1.09
N ILE A 263 17.66 -19.94 1.84
CA ILE A 263 16.20 -20.00 1.63
C ILE A 263 15.56 -18.63 1.88
N LEU A 264 15.97 -17.93 2.92
CA LEU A 264 15.50 -16.56 3.18
C LEU A 264 15.83 -15.63 2.00
N ALA A 265 17.04 -15.68 1.48
CA ALA A 265 17.46 -14.89 0.33
C ALA A 265 16.64 -15.24 -0.93
N VAL A 266 16.46 -16.51 -1.22
CA VAL A 266 15.64 -17.00 -2.35
C VAL A 266 14.20 -16.50 -2.23
N ASN A 267 13.58 -16.68 -1.09
CA ASN A 267 12.20 -16.24 -0.87
C ASN A 267 12.06 -14.72 -1.00
N THR A 268 13.03 -13.97 -0.48
CA THR A 268 13.05 -12.51 -0.60
C THR A 268 13.15 -12.06 -2.05
N LEU A 269 14.02 -12.67 -2.84
CA LEU A 269 14.18 -12.34 -4.26
C LEU A 269 12.94 -12.68 -5.08
N LEU A 270 12.39 -13.86 -4.87
CA LEU A 270 11.16 -14.26 -5.57
C LEU A 270 9.97 -13.41 -5.17
N MET A 271 9.92 -12.96 -3.92
CA MET A 271 8.88 -12.04 -3.44
C MET A 271 8.97 -10.66 -4.09
N GLN A 272 10.14 -10.24 -4.60
CA GLN A 272 10.25 -9.02 -5.40
C GLN A 272 9.45 -9.11 -6.70
N LEU A 273 9.36 -10.29 -7.31
CA LEU A 273 8.51 -10.51 -8.48
C LEU A 273 7.03 -10.31 -8.15
N PHE A 274 6.59 -10.80 -7.00
CA PHE A 274 5.24 -10.53 -6.50
C PHE A 274 5.03 -9.03 -6.25
N THR A 275 5.98 -8.35 -5.65
CA THR A 275 5.89 -6.92 -5.34
C THR A 275 5.76 -6.06 -6.59
N LEU A 276 6.53 -6.36 -7.64
CA LEU A 276 6.41 -5.67 -8.93
C LEU A 276 5.03 -5.88 -9.56
N PHE A 277 4.54 -7.11 -9.56
CA PHE A 277 3.20 -7.42 -10.02
C PHE A 277 2.14 -6.66 -9.21
N SER A 278 2.29 -6.64 -7.89
CA SER A 278 1.34 -5.96 -7.00
C SER A 278 1.27 -4.45 -7.25
N TYR A 279 2.38 -3.77 -7.52
CA TYR A 279 2.36 -2.34 -7.82
C TYR A 279 1.54 -1.98 -9.05
N VAL A 280 1.61 -2.82 -10.08
CA VAL A 280 0.81 -2.63 -11.30
C VAL A 280 -0.66 -2.96 -11.02
N MET A 281 -0.92 -4.09 -10.38
CA MET A 281 -2.28 -4.52 -10.06
C MET A 281 -2.99 -3.58 -9.08
N ASP A 282 -2.28 -3.01 -8.12
CA ASP A 282 -2.82 -1.99 -7.21
C ASP A 282 -3.27 -0.73 -7.97
N GLY A 283 -2.57 -0.36 -9.04
CA GLY A 283 -3.02 0.73 -9.91
C GLY A 283 -4.38 0.45 -10.55
N PHE A 284 -4.60 -0.77 -11.02
CA PHE A 284 -5.90 -1.22 -11.53
C PHE A 284 -6.95 -1.38 -10.41
N ALA A 285 -6.53 -1.79 -9.22
CA ALA A 285 -7.41 -1.81 -8.05
C ALA A 285 -7.91 -0.40 -7.71
N TYR A 286 -7.06 0.63 -7.78
CA TYR A 286 -7.47 2.02 -7.57
C TYR A 286 -8.47 2.50 -8.63
N ALA A 287 -8.32 2.07 -9.87
CA ALA A 287 -9.35 2.29 -10.89
C ALA A 287 -10.67 1.61 -10.52
N GLY A 288 -10.58 0.40 -10.00
CA GLY A 288 -11.73 -0.34 -9.45
C GLY A 288 -12.41 0.39 -8.29
N GLU A 289 -11.63 0.91 -7.33
CA GLU A 289 -12.15 1.71 -6.20
C GLU A 289 -12.94 2.92 -6.70
N ALA A 290 -12.32 3.71 -7.56
CA ALA A 290 -12.87 4.97 -8.03
C ALA A 290 -14.10 4.79 -8.92
N LEU A 291 -14.04 3.88 -9.90
CA LEU A 291 -15.10 3.70 -10.88
C LEU A 291 -16.27 2.90 -10.31
N SER A 292 -16.03 1.84 -9.55
CA SER A 292 -17.12 1.07 -8.94
C SER A 292 -17.91 1.91 -7.95
N GLY A 293 -17.24 2.66 -7.08
CA GLY A 293 -17.90 3.57 -6.16
C GLY A 293 -18.71 4.64 -6.88
N ARG A 294 -18.15 5.25 -7.93
CA ARG A 294 -18.85 6.22 -8.76
C ARG A 294 -20.14 5.66 -9.36
N TYR A 295 -20.09 4.48 -9.95
CA TYR A 295 -21.24 3.91 -10.62
C TYR A 295 -22.28 3.35 -9.63
N ILE A 296 -21.86 2.87 -8.48
CA ILE A 296 -22.76 2.53 -7.38
C ILE A 296 -23.48 3.79 -6.88
N GLY A 297 -22.74 4.85 -6.62
CA GLY A 297 -23.31 6.14 -6.21
C GLY A 297 -24.30 6.72 -7.22
N ALA A 298 -24.01 6.60 -8.50
CA ALA A 298 -24.88 7.01 -9.60
C ALA A 298 -26.02 6.02 -9.90
N ARG A 299 -26.09 4.89 -9.18
CA ARG A 299 -27.04 3.79 -9.43
C ARG A 299 -27.02 3.25 -10.86
N ASN A 300 -25.87 3.31 -11.52
CA ASN A 300 -25.68 2.84 -12.89
C ASN A 300 -25.11 1.42 -12.90
N ARG A 301 -25.96 0.43 -12.74
CA ARG A 301 -25.59 -1.00 -12.69
C ARG A 301 -24.89 -1.46 -13.97
N LYS A 302 -25.34 -0.97 -15.14
CA LYS A 302 -24.74 -1.36 -16.42
C LYS A 302 -23.27 -0.93 -16.50
N ALA A 303 -23.00 0.35 -16.24
CA ALA A 303 -21.64 0.88 -16.27
C ALA A 303 -20.74 0.20 -15.22
N PHE A 304 -21.28 -0.12 -14.05
CA PHE A 304 -20.57 -0.90 -13.02
C PHE A 304 -20.17 -2.28 -13.55
N THR A 305 -21.12 -3.04 -14.09
CA THR A 305 -20.87 -4.39 -14.62
C THR A 305 -19.86 -4.36 -15.76
N ASP A 306 -19.99 -3.39 -16.68
CA ASP A 306 -19.04 -3.22 -17.77
C ASP A 306 -17.63 -2.87 -17.23
N THR A 307 -17.54 -2.03 -16.21
CA THR A 307 -16.25 -1.70 -15.56
C THR A 307 -15.61 -2.93 -14.92
N VAL A 308 -16.37 -3.73 -14.19
CA VAL A 308 -15.86 -4.99 -13.59
C VAL A 308 -15.32 -5.91 -14.68
N ARG A 309 -16.10 -6.11 -15.75
CA ARG A 309 -15.68 -6.93 -16.89
C ARG A 309 -14.38 -6.45 -17.52
N HIS A 310 -14.26 -5.15 -17.78
CA HIS A 310 -13.07 -4.57 -18.41
C HIS A 310 -11.85 -4.63 -17.47
N LEU A 311 -12.02 -4.45 -16.16
CA LEU A 311 -10.94 -4.62 -15.18
C LEU A 311 -10.39 -6.05 -15.20
N PHE A 312 -11.26 -7.06 -15.28
CA PHE A 312 -10.81 -8.45 -15.38
C PHE A 312 -10.15 -8.76 -16.74
N ILE A 313 -10.59 -8.15 -17.82
CA ILE A 313 -9.93 -8.28 -19.13
C ILE A 313 -8.51 -7.69 -19.08
N TRP A 314 -8.34 -6.49 -18.52
CA TRP A 314 -7.02 -5.89 -18.29
C TRP A 314 -6.16 -6.74 -17.36
N GLY A 315 -6.73 -7.21 -16.26
CA GLY A 315 -6.04 -8.08 -15.32
C GLY A 315 -5.58 -9.39 -15.96
N ALA A 316 -6.41 -10.03 -16.79
CA ALA A 316 -6.04 -11.23 -17.53
C ALA A 316 -4.89 -10.96 -18.51
N GLY A 317 -4.94 -9.85 -19.25
CA GLY A 317 -3.86 -9.42 -20.14
C GLY A 317 -2.56 -9.17 -19.39
N LEU A 318 -2.62 -8.50 -18.25
CA LEU A 318 -1.44 -8.27 -17.40
C LEU A 318 -0.90 -9.56 -16.80
N THR A 319 -1.76 -10.48 -16.39
CA THR A 319 -1.34 -11.80 -15.90
C THR A 319 -0.55 -12.55 -16.96
N VAL A 320 -1.04 -12.59 -18.19
CA VAL A 320 -0.33 -13.22 -19.32
C VAL A 320 1.01 -12.51 -19.57
N LEU A 321 1.02 -11.18 -19.61
CA LEU A 321 2.22 -10.38 -19.82
C LEU A 321 3.27 -10.64 -18.75
N PHE A 322 2.91 -10.56 -17.47
CA PHE A 322 3.85 -10.78 -16.36
C PHE A 322 4.36 -12.23 -16.33
N THR A 323 3.49 -13.20 -16.58
CA THR A 323 3.90 -14.61 -16.64
C THR A 323 4.91 -14.85 -17.77
N LEU A 324 4.69 -14.30 -18.95
CA LEU A 324 5.62 -14.39 -20.08
C LEU A 324 6.94 -13.68 -19.80
N VAL A 325 6.89 -12.47 -19.23
CA VAL A 325 8.11 -11.71 -18.88
C VAL A 325 8.92 -12.44 -17.82
N TYR A 326 8.28 -12.98 -16.79
CA TYR A 326 8.96 -13.73 -15.74
C TYR A 326 9.52 -15.06 -16.25
N ALA A 327 8.78 -15.76 -17.11
CA ALA A 327 9.23 -17.02 -17.70
C ALA A 327 10.44 -16.83 -18.63
N SER A 328 10.47 -15.75 -19.40
CA SER A 328 11.55 -15.47 -20.37
C SER A 328 12.75 -14.76 -19.76
N GLY A 329 12.55 -13.89 -18.76
CA GLY A 329 13.58 -13.00 -18.21
C GLY A 329 13.87 -13.17 -16.73
N GLY A 330 13.24 -14.13 -16.02
CA GLY A 330 13.34 -14.27 -14.58
C GLY A 330 14.76 -14.50 -14.07
N ASN A 331 15.53 -15.35 -14.73
CA ASN A 331 16.93 -15.58 -14.36
C ASN A 331 17.81 -14.34 -14.54
N ALA A 332 17.58 -13.57 -15.62
CA ALA A 332 18.27 -12.31 -15.83
C ALA A 332 17.89 -11.28 -14.74
N PHE A 333 16.63 -11.26 -14.32
CA PHE A 333 16.16 -10.39 -13.23
C PHE A 333 16.80 -10.77 -11.88
N LEU A 334 16.88 -12.08 -11.57
CA LEU A 334 17.55 -12.55 -10.36
C LEU A 334 19.03 -12.21 -10.36
N ALA A 335 19.70 -12.38 -11.49
CA ALA A 335 21.10 -12.02 -11.66
C ALA A 335 21.37 -10.51 -11.52
N LEU A 336 20.36 -9.68 -11.81
CA LEU A 336 20.43 -8.23 -11.58
C LEU A 336 20.38 -7.87 -10.08
N LEU A 337 19.69 -8.69 -9.28
CA LEU A 337 19.47 -8.43 -7.86
C LEU A 337 20.56 -9.02 -6.96
N THR A 338 21.23 -10.07 -7.41
CA THR A 338 22.30 -10.74 -6.62
C THR A 338 23.36 -11.35 -7.50
N ASP A 339 24.61 -11.30 -7.05
CA ASP A 339 25.76 -11.97 -7.65
C ASP A 339 26.02 -13.35 -7.05
N ASP A 340 25.29 -13.73 -6.01
CA ASP A 340 25.46 -15.02 -5.33
C ASP A 340 24.87 -16.17 -6.15
N ARG A 341 25.78 -16.93 -6.77
CA ARG A 341 25.40 -18.09 -7.60
C ARG A 341 24.65 -19.18 -6.82
N ASN A 342 24.94 -19.35 -5.55
CA ASN A 342 24.26 -20.35 -4.72
C ASN A 342 22.78 -19.97 -4.54
N VAL A 343 22.51 -18.69 -4.33
CA VAL A 343 21.15 -18.18 -4.23
C VAL A 343 20.41 -18.29 -5.56
N ILE A 344 21.05 -17.94 -6.68
CA ILE A 344 20.44 -18.03 -8.01
C ILE A 344 20.09 -19.49 -8.35
N THR A 345 21.03 -20.42 -8.08
CA THR A 345 20.81 -21.86 -8.33
C THR A 345 19.69 -22.40 -7.44
N ALA A 346 19.64 -22.05 -6.18
CA ALA A 346 18.57 -22.45 -5.28
C ALA A 346 17.22 -21.83 -5.67
N ALA A 347 17.20 -20.62 -6.23
CA ALA A 347 16.00 -19.94 -6.70
C ALA A 347 15.33 -20.69 -7.87
N ASP A 348 16.09 -21.37 -8.72
CA ASP A 348 15.55 -22.16 -9.84
C ASP A 348 14.57 -23.23 -9.35
N THR A 349 14.80 -23.81 -8.19
CA THR A 349 13.93 -24.84 -7.60
C THR A 349 12.53 -24.28 -7.24
N TYR A 350 12.45 -23.01 -6.84
CA TYR A 350 11.21 -22.37 -6.40
C TYR A 350 10.62 -21.40 -7.40
N PHE A 351 11.28 -21.20 -8.55
CA PHE A 351 10.90 -20.19 -9.53
C PHE A 351 9.49 -20.42 -10.13
N TYR A 352 9.08 -21.66 -10.26
CA TYR A 352 7.74 -21.99 -10.75
C TYR A 352 6.62 -21.44 -9.86
N TRP A 353 6.85 -21.31 -8.57
CA TRP A 353 5.88 -20.69 -7.67
C TRP A 353 5.70 -19.20 -7.99
N ALA A 354 6.79 -18.51 -8.29
CA ALA A 354 6.74 -17.10 -8.70
C ALA A 354 6.00 -16.91 -10.03
N LEU A 355 6.14 -17.82 -10.96
CA LEU A 355 5.39 -17.81 -12.23
C LEU A 355 3.88 -17.97 -12.04
N ALA A 356 3.45 -18.68 -11.01
CA ALA A 356 2.05 -18.90 -10.72
C ALA A 356 1.39 -17.69 -9.97
N ILE A 357 2.17 -16.78 -9.40
CA ILE A 357 1.66 -15.64 -8.61
C ILE A 357 0.70 -14.75 -9.40
N PRO A 358 0.98 -14.31 -10.63
CA PRO A 358 0.06 -13.46 -11.38
C PRO A 358 -1.32 -14.09 -11.57
N ALA A 359 -1.37 -15.36 -11.93
CA ALA A 359 -2.63 -16.08 -12.11
C ALA A 359 -3.40 -16.26 -10.79
N ALA A 360 -2.70 -16.54 -9.68
CA ALA A 360 -3.31 -16.70 -8.37
C ALA A 360 -3.83 -15.37 -7.79
N GLY A 361 -3.12 -14.27 -8.07
CA GLY A 361 -3.38 -12.97 -7.44
C GLY A 361 -4.38 -12.08 -8.18
N ILE A 362 -4.61 -12.26 -9.47
CA ILE A 362 -5.42 -11.35 -10.30
C ILE A 362 -6.79 -11.03 -9.69
N ALA A 363 -7.56 -12.05 -9.31
CA ALA A 363 -8.90 -11.87 -8.78
C ALA A 363 -8.87 -11.14 -7.43
N ALA A 364 -7.91 -11.44 -6.58
CA ALA A 364 -7.75 -10.80 -5.28
C ALA A 364 -7.54 -9.28 -5.39
N PHE A 365 -6.65 -8.85 -6.27
CA PHE A 365 -6.36 -7.42 -6.45
C PHE A 365 -7.54 -6.65 -7.05
N ILE A 366 -8.17 -7.19 -8.08
CA ILE A 366 -9.29 -6.53 -8.75
C ILE A 366 -10.51 -6.43 -7.83
N TRP A 367 -10.86 -7.52 -7.16
CA TRP A 367 -11.98 -7.51 -6.22
C TRP A 367 -11.73 -6.63 -5.00
N ASP A 368 -10.49 -6.56 -4.50
CA ASP A 368 -10.17 -5.63 -3.41
C ASP A 368 -10.55 -4.19 -3.77
N GLY A 369 -10.16 -3.73 -4.95
CA GLY A 369 -10.54 -2.40 -5.41
C GLY A 369 -12.06 -2.22 -5.53
N ILE A 370 -12.75 -3.16 -6.14
CA ILE A 370 -14.20 -3.10 -6.34
C ILE A 370 -14.94 -3.11 -4.98
N PHE A 371 -14.51 -3.94 -4.04
CA PHE A 371 -15.12 -4.01 -2.71
C PHE A 371 -14.91 -2.74 -1.89
N ILE A 372 -13.75 -2.10 -2.02
CA ILE A 372 -13.50 -0.79 -1.41
C ILE A 372 -14.43 0.26 -2.01
N GLY A 373 -14.55 0.32 -3.33
CA GLY A 373 -15.47 1.23 -4.01
C GLY A 373 -16.94 0.99 -3.64
N ALA A 374 -17.32 -0.26 -3.45
CA ALA A 374 -18.65 -0.64 -2.96
C ALA A 374 -18.82 -0.41 -1.44
N THR A 375 -17.77 -0.04 -0.73
CA THR A 375 -17.73 -0.01 0.74
C THR A 375 -18.15 -1.33 1.40
N ALA A 376 -17.95 -2.44 0.69
CA ALA A 376 -18.24 -3.79 1.14
C ALA A 376 -17.07 -4.36 1.97
N THR A 377 -16.58 -3.58 2.91
CA THR A 377 -15.36 -3.84 3.66
C THR A 377 -15.43 -5.05 4.57
N ARG A 378 -16.64 -5.38 5.06
CA ARG A 378 -16.86 -6.60 5.85
C ARG A 378 -16.63 -7.88 5.02
N GLY A 379 -17.11 -7.90 3.78
CA GLY A 379 -16.86 -9.02 2.86
C GLY A 379 -15.37 -9.19 2.55
N MET A 380 -14.68 -8.08 2.40
CA MET A 380 -13.24 -8.03 2.19
C MET A 380 -12.47 -8.56 3.41
N LEU A 381 -12.86 -8.18 4.62
CA LEU A 381 -12.29 -8.67 5.87
C LEU A 381 -12.51 -10.18 6.03
N LEU A 382 -13.72 -10.67 5.78
CA LEU A 382 -14.04 -12.10 5.87
C LEU A 382 -13.24 -12.93 4.88
N SER A 383 -13.08 -12.44 3.65
CA SER A 383 -12.26 -13.09 2.62
C SER A 383 -10.79 -13.15 3.02
N MET A 384 -10.27 -12.07 3.59
CA MET A 384 -8.89 -12.03 4.07
C MET A 384 -8.67 -12.95 5.27
N ALA A 385 -9.58 -12.98 6.23
CA ALA A 385 -9.49 -13.85 7.39
C ALA A 385 -9.53 -15.33 6.99
N ALA A 386 -10.44 -15.71 6.09
CA ALA A 386 -10.50 -17.06 5.55
C ALA A 386 -9.21 -17.45 4.81
N SER A 387 -8.64 -16.51 4.06
CA SER A 387 -7.39 -16.71 3.32
C SER A 387 -6.19 -16.87 4.26
N ALA A 388 -6.12 -16.08 5.32
CA ALA A 388 -5.07 -16.20 6.34
C ALA A 388 -5.16 -17.55 7.07
N VAL A 389 -6.36 -17.98 7.44
CA VAL A 389 -6.58 -19.32 8.03
C VAL A 389 -6.13 -20.43 7.05
N SER A 390 -6.48 -20.30 5.77
CA SER A 390 -6.06 -21.26 4.74
C SER A 390 -4.55 -21.29 4.57
N PHE A 391 -3.89 -20.13 4.63
CA PHE A 391 -2.43 -20.04 4.58
C PHE A 391 -1.77 -20.85 5.71
N PHE A 392 -2.18 -20.59 6.95
CA PHE A 392 -1.62 -21.31 8.11
C PHE A 392 -1.97 -22.80 8.10
N ALA A 393 -3.18 -23.16 7.70
CA ALA A 393 -3.59 -24.57 7.60
C ALA A 393 -2.74 -25.34 6.59
N VAL A 394 -2.52 -24.77 5.40
CA VAL A 394 -1.68 -25.41 4.36
C VAL A 394 -0.23 -25.49 4.80
N TYR A 395 0.31 -24.41 5.37
CA TYR A 395 1.70 -24.41 5.81
C TYR A 395 1.94 -25.45 6.90
N TYR A 396 1.16 -25.44 7.98
CA TYR A 396 1.34 -26.38 9.08
C TYR A 396 0.97 -27.81 8.72
N GLY A 397 0.10 -28.02 7.74
CA GLY A 397 -0.24 -29.33 7.24
C GLY A 397 0.85 -30.00 6.40
N PHE A 398 1.65 -29.21 5.70
CA PHE A 398 2.59 -29.71 4.68
C PHE A 398 4.07 -29.34 4.92
N HIS A 399 4.39 -28.47 5.87
CA HIS A 399 5.76 -27.96 6.04
C HIS A 399 6.78 -29.05 6.39
N THR A 400 6.37 -30.11 7.08
CA THR A 400 7.23 -31.24 7.44
C THR A 400 7.62 -32.11 6.23
N VAL A 401 6.75 -32.18 5.23
CA VAL A 401 6.95 -33.01 4.03
C VAL A 401 7.55 -32.19 2.88
N LEU A 402 7.02 -30.97 2.67
CA LEU A 402 7.36 -30.15 1.52
C LEU A 402 8.40 -29.04 1.80
N GLY A 403 8.69 -28.76 3.07
CA GLY A 403 9.64 -27.71 3.46
C GLY A 403 9.23 -26.33 2.91
N ASN A 404 10.14 -25.65 2.22
CA ASN A 404 9.88 -24.32 1.65
C ASN A 404 8.80 -24.33 0.55
N HIS A 405 8.60 -25.44 -0.14
CA HIS A 405 7.48 -25.58 -1.10
C HIS A 405 6.13 -25.42 -0.41
N ALA A 406 5.99 -25.87 0.83
CA ALA A 406 4.77 -25.68 1.62
C ALA A 406 4.48 -24.20 1.87
N LEU A 407 5.51 -23.39 2.13
CA LEU A 407 5.38 -21.96 2.34
C LEU A 407 4.86 -21.25 1.09
N TRP A 408 5.41 -21.55 -0.07
CA TRP A 408 4.96 -21.02 -1.37
C TRP A 408 3.56 -21.53 -1.76
N LEU A 409 3.29 -22.80 -1.53
CA LEU A 409 1.95 -23.35 -1.73
C LEU A 409 0.92 -22.64 -0.87
N ALA A 410 1.22 -22.44 0.41
CA ALA A 410 0.36 -21.70 1.33
C ALA A 410 0.10 -20.27 0.86
N PHE A 411 1.12 -19.58 0.34
CA PHE A 411 1.00 -18.24 -0.20
C PHE A 411 0.10 -18.18 -1.45
N LEU A 412 0.26 -19.13 -2.37
CA LEU A 412 -0.60 -19.21 -3.56
C LEU A 412 -2.05 -19.56 -3.20
N VAL A 413 -2.25 -20.46 -2.25
CA VAL A 413 -3.59 -20.79 -1.73
C VAL A 413 -4.22 -19.56 -1.06
N TYR A 414 -3.44 -18.79 -0.31
CA TYR A 414 -3.86 -17.54 0.29
C TYR A 414 -4.36 -16.52 -0.76
N LEU A 415 -3.59 -16.28 -1.82
CA LEU A 415 -3.98 -15.37 -2.90
C LEU A 415 -5.23 -15.88 -3.65
N SER A 416 -5.25 -17.16 -3.98
CA SER A 416 -6.37 -17.79 -4.69
C SER A 416 -7.65 -17.80 -3.87
N MET A 417 -7.55 -18.05 -2.56
CA MET A 417 -8.69 -18.04 -1.64
C MET A 417 -9.29 -16.64 -1.50
N ARG A 418 -8.46 -15.60 -1.42
CA ARG A 418 -8.94 -14.20 -1.42
C ARG A 418 -9.80 -13.93 -2.65
N GLY A 419 -9.28 -14.23 -3.84
CA GLY A 419 -10.00 -14.04 -5.10
C GLY A 419 -11.27 -14.87 -5.18
N ALA A 420 -11.22 -16.14 -4.80
CA ALA A 420 -12.37 -17.04 -4.83
C ALA A 420 -13.48 -16.59 -3.88
N MET A 421 -13.15 -16.29 -2.64
CA MET A 421 -14.13 -15.83 -1.64
C MET A 421 -14.78 -14.51 -2.05
N GLN A 422 -14.01 -13.55 -2.55
CA GLN A 422 -14.54 -12.28 -3.03
C GLN A 422 -15.41 -12.47 -4.28
N THR A 423 -15.05 -13.38 -5.18
CA THR A 423 -15.88 -13.73 -6.34
C THR A 423 -17.23 -14.31 -5.91
N LEU A 424 -17.24 -15.19 -4.92
CA LEU A 424 -18.49 -15.75 -4.38
C LEU A 424 -19.35 -14.68 -3.69
N LEU A 425 -18.72 -13.77 -2.96
CA LEU A 425 -19.42 -12.68 -2.26
C LEU A 425 -19.84 -11.54 -3.19
N SER A 426 -19.23 -11.41 -4.37
CA SER A 426 -19.46 -10.30 -5.30
C SER A 426 -20.92 -10.18 -5.73
N ARG A 427 -21.60 -11.29 -5.96
CA ARG A 427 -23.01 -11.33 -6.32
C ARG A 427 -23.89 -10.66 -5.27
N LYS A 428 -23.69 -11.04 -4.01
CA LYS A 428 -24.40 -10.46 -2.87
C LYS A 428 -24.07 -8.97 -2.67
N VAL A 429 -22.80 -8.61 -2.88
CA VAL A 429 -22.35 -7.21 -2.80
C VAL A 429 -23.03 -6.37 -3.90
N MET A 430 -23.08 -6.87 -5.14
CA MET A 430 -23.74 -6.18 -6.24
C MET A 430 -25.24 -6.02 -5.99
N GLU A 431 -25.93 -7.05 -5.58
CA GLU A 431 -27.35 -7.00 -5.24
C GLU A 431 -27.61 -5.91 -4.18
N LYS A 432 -26.86 -5.94 -3.07
CA LYS A 432 -27.00 -4.98 -1.98
C LYS A 432 -26.68 -3.54 -2.38
N SER A 433 -25.76 -3.35 -3.32
CA SER A 433 -25.30 -2.01 -3.72
C SER A 433 -26.29 -1.29 -4.65
N PHE A 434 -27.18 -2.02 -5.33
CA PHE A 434 -28.13 -1.47 -6.31
C PHE A 434 -29.61 -1.59 -5.86
N HIS A 435 -29.87 -2.14 -4.70
CA HIS A 435 -31.15 -2.07 -4.00
C HIS A 435 -31.14 -0.93 -2.98
#